data_d9381213d2863282408464bdc7c56b46
#
_entry.id   d9381213d2863282408464bdc7c56b46
#
_cell.length_a   1.000
_cell.length_b   1.000
_cell.length_c   1.000
_cell.angle_alpha   90.00
_cell.angle_beta   90.00
_cell.angle_gamma   90.00
#
_symmetry.space_group_name_H-M   'P 1'
#
loop_
_entity.id
_entity.type
_entity.pdbx_description
1 polymer ?
#
loop_
_entity_poly.entity_id
_entity_poly.type
_entity_poly.pdbx_seq_one_letter_code
_entity_poly.pdbx_strand_id
1 'polypeptide(L)'
;MNSETNNTLSLDHLLSGLGPALFSSIRTPFGIFDRERRIIWINKSMAFIHRCDPEQAIGKLCHETLKGCEPLCDECPLVGAIEKGSTQVVEKWMDVPGSERRWGEVQAYPVRDQNKNVSAVIVIVFETTANKRALQQQKNYSELLEQQLRSTMDRPGKTSLQNGDVTLSVKLSRRESEVLRLVTEGYTNVQIAEVLNISAHTVKSHVNSLFNKLGVNDRTQAAVLAARNHFV
;
A
#
# COMPACT_ATOMS: atom_id res chain seq x y z
N MET A 1 42.50 16.69 -37.33
CA MET A 1 41.70 17.63 -36.52
C MET A 1 40.29 17.06 -36.51
N ASN A 2 40.03 16.20 -35.54
CA ASN A 2 38.73 15.57 -35.35
C ASN A 2 37.93 16.45 -34.38
N SER A 3 36.91 17.09 -34.87
CA SER A 3 35.92 17.78 -34.04
C SER A 3 34.95 16.71 -33.50
N GLU A 4 35.18 16.27 -32.27
CA GLU A 4 34.19 15.58 -31.48
C GLU A 4 33.04 16.52 -31.21
N THR A 5 31.95 16.35 -31.95
CA THR A 5 30.66 16.97 -31.61
C THR A 5 30.17 16.33 -30.33
N ASN A 6 30.43 16.99 -29.21
CA ASN A 6 29.82 16.68 -27.91
C ASN A 6 28.32 16.90 -28.05
N ASN A 7 27.60 15.82 -28.34
CA ASN A 7 26.14 15.78 -28.37
C ASN A 7 25.60 15.71 -26.93
N THR A 8 25.85 16.73 -26.14
CA THR A 8 25.23 16.92 -24.84
C THR A 8 23.77 17.31 -25.10
N LEU A 9 22.88 16.33 -25.08
CA LEU A 9 21.44 16.58 -25.03
C LEU A 9 21.18 17.51 -23.84
N SER A 10 20.82 18.78 -24.11
CA SER A 10 20.47 19.68 -23.02
C SER A 10 19.23 19.17 -22.32
N LEU A 11 19.15 19.33 -20.98
CA LEU A 11 18.00 18.91 -20.18
C LEU A 11 16.71 19.52 -20.72
N ASP A 12 16.75 20.76 -21.23
CA ASP A 12 15.61 21.45 -21.83
C ASP A 12 15.11 20.75 -23.10
N HIS A 13 16.02 20.23 -23.93
CA HIS A 13 15.64 19.46 -25.12
C HIS A 13 15.05 18.10 -24.77
N LEU A 14 15.58 17.43 -23.75
CA LEU A 14 14.99 16.19 -23.23
C LEU A 14 13.60 16.42 -22.64
N LEU A 15 13.41 17.50 -21.87
CA LEU A 15 12.13 17.82 -21.24
C LEU A 15 11.08 18.27 -22.25
N SER A 16 11.45 19.02 -23.29
CA SER A 16 10.51 19.47 -24.32
C SER A 16 10.07 18.36 -25.29
N GLY A 17 10.97 17.43 -25.61
CA GLY A 17 10.67 16.35 -26.55
C GLY A 17 10.17 15.05 -25.90
N LEU A 18 10.78 14.65 -24.77
CA LEU A 18 10.49 13.39 -24.09
C LEU A 18 9.57 13.54 -22.87
N GLY A 19 9.39 14.76 -22.36
CA GLY A 19 8.64 15.01 -21.13
C GLY A 19 7.25 14.39 -21.12
N PRO A 20 6.36 14.64 -22.09
CA PRO A 20 5.03 14.06 -22.13
C PRO A 20 5.03 12.54 -22.22
N ALA A 21 5.96 11.96 -22.99
CA ALA A 21 6.08 10.51 -23.14
C ALA A 21 6.57 9.84 -21.86
N LEU A 22 7.57 10.42 -21.18
CA LEU A 22 8.09 9.95 -19.91
C LEU A 22 7.01 9.97 -18.82
N PHE A 23 6.31 11.08 -18.67
CA PHE A 23 5.24 11.19 -17.66
C PHE A 23 4.05 10.27 -17.96
N SER A 24 3.74 10.02 -19.22
CA SER A 24 2.69 9.08 -19.62
C SER A 24 3.03 7.62 -19.32
N SER A 25 4.32 7.27 -19.25
CA SER A 25 4.79 5.91 -18.92
C SER A 25 4.72 5.59 -17.41
N ILE A 26 4.61 6.60 -16.56
CA ILE A 26 4.51 6.44 -15.12
C ILE A 26 3.18 5.81 -14.77
N ARG A 27 3.21 4.61 -14.17
CA ARG A 27 2.00 3.88 -13.74
C ARG A 27 1.42 4.39 -12.42
N THR A 28 2.24 5.03 -11.60
CA THR A 28 1.78 5.69 -10.37
C THR A 28 0.90 6.88 -10.73
N PRO A 29 -0.27 7.08 -10.11
CA PRO A 29 -1.11 8.24 -10.36
C PRO A 29 -0.33 9.53 -10.12
N PHE A 30 -0.27 10.39 -11.15
CA PHE A 30 0.57 11.57 -11.20
C PHE A 30 -0.17 12.70 -11.89
N GLY A 31 -0.05 13.93 -11.33
CA GLY A 31 -0.66 15.12 -11.90
C GLY A 31 0.11 16.40 -11.59
N ILE A 32 -0.08 17.42 -12.43
CA ILE A 32 0.48 18.76 -12.30
C ILE A 32 -0.68 19.74 -12.25
N PHE A 33 -0.63 20.66 -11.29
CA PHE A 33 -1.68 21.62 -10.99
C PHE A 33 -1.08 23.03 -10.89
N ASP A 34 -1.85 24.04 -11.30
CA ASP A 34 -1.45 25.45 -11.10
C ASP A 34 -1.79 25.93 -9.66
N ARG A 35 -1.49 27.20 -9.40
CA ARG A 35 -1.76 27.85 -8.11
C ARG A 35 -3.26 28.02 -7.83
N GLU A 36 -4.07 28.11 -8.84
CA GLU A 36 -5.53 28.18 -8.79
C GLU A 36 -6.17 26.80 -8.67
N ARG A 37 -5.35 25.74 -8.54
CA ARG A 37 -5.75 24.34 -8.44
C ARG A 37 -6.37 23.77 -9.71
N ARG A 38 -6.08 24.37 -10.87
CA ARG A 38 -6.48 23.83 -12.15
C ARG A 38 -5.52 22.73 -12.58
N ILE A 39 -6.06 21.74 -13.24
CA ILE A 39 -5.29 20.63 -13.79
C ILE A 39 -4.50 21.12 -15.00
N ILE A 40 -3.19 21.17 -14.91
CA ILE A 40 -2.31 21.42 -16.05
C ILE A 40 -2.15 20.12 -16.85
N TRP A 41 -1.96 19.02 -16.13
CA TRP A 41 -1.78 17.72 -16.75
C TRP A 41 -1.99 16.60 -15.73
N ILE A 42 -2.52 15.44 -16.19
CA ILE A 42 -2.63 14.21 -15.41
C ILE A 42 -2.32 12.99 -16.28
N ASN A 43 -1.73 11.95 -15.70
CA ASN A 43 -1.52 10.70 -16.41
C ASN A 43 -2.78 9.80 -16.39
N LYS A 44 -2.74 8.75 -17.23
CA LYS A 44 -3.86 7.78 -17.34
C LYS A 44 -4.20 7.12 -16.01
N SER A 45 -3.22 6.89 -15.16
CA SER A 45 -3.43 6.28 -13.84
C SER A 45 -4.19 7.23 -12.89
N MET A 46 -3.88 8.53 -12.89
CA MET A 46 -4.61 9.54 -12.13
C MET A 46 -6.04 9.66 -12.67
N ALA A 47 -6.21 9.74 -13.98
CA ALA A 47 -7.53 9.80 -14.61
C ALA A 47 -8.37 8.55 -14.30
N PHE A 48 -7.77 7.37 -14.29
CA PHE A 48 -8.43 6.11 -13.96
C PHE A 48 -9.00 6.09 -12.54
N ILE A 49 -8.20 6.43 -11.52
CA ILE A 49 -8.68 6.42 -10.12
C ILE A 49 -9.79 7.45 -9.88
N HIS A 50 -9.80 8.54 -10.63
CA HIS A 50 -10.82 9.59 -10.53
C HIS A 50 -11.97 9.47 -11.53
N ARG A 51 -11.94 8.44 -12.39
CA ARG A 51 -12.97 8.16 -13.41
C ARG A 51 -13.25 9.35 -14.33
N CYS A 52 -12.20 10.05 -14.74
CA CYS A 52 -12.28 11.19 -15.65
C CYS A 52 -11.46 10.93 -16.92
N ASP A 53 -11.77 11.68 -17.96
CA ASP A 53 -10.98 11.72 -19.18
C ASP A 53 -9.81 12.72 -18.97
N PRO A 54 -8.54 12.32 -19.15
CA PRO A 54 -7.40 13.19 -18.89
C PRO A 54 -7.39 14.45 -19.78
N GLU A 55 -7.82 14.36 -21.05
CA GLU A 55 -7.84 15.51 -21.96
C GLU A 55 -8.94 16.51 -21.58
N GLN A 56 -10.09 16.00 -21.16
CA GLN A 56 -11.22 16.84 -20.73
C GLN A 56 -11.02 17.43 -19.33
N ALA A 57 -10.09 16.90 -18.55
CA ALA A 57 -9.77 17.37 -17.21
C ALA A 57 -8.88 18.62 -17.22
N ILE A 58 -8.07 18.82 -18.26
CA ILE A 58 -7.12 19.92 -18.35
C ILE A 58 -7.85 21.27 -18.27
N GLY A 59 -7.31 22.21 -17.48
CA GLY A 59 -7.86 23.54 -17.22
C GLY A 59 -8.99 23.62 -16.22
N LYS A 60 -9.60 22.48 -15.84
CA LYS A 60 -10.66 22.42 -14.83
C LYS A 60 -10.10 22.41 -13.41
N LEU A 61 -10.91 22.82 -12.46
CA LEU A 61 -10.57 22.77 -11.04
C LEU A 61 -10.49 21.31 -10.55
N CYS A 62 -9.46 20.98 -9.76
CA CYS A 62 -9.23 19.60 -9.32
C CYS A 62 -10.41 19.06 -8.49
N HIS A 63 -10.98 19.85 -7.60
CA HIS A 63 -12.07 19.41 -6.72
C HIS A 63 -13.42 19.17 -7.47
N GLU A 64 -13.61 19.82 -8.62
CA GLU A 64 -14.79 19.61 -9.48
C GLU A 64 -14.63 18.39 -10.40
N THR A 65 -13.38 18.06 -10.76
CA THR A 65 -13.08 17.05 -11.78
C THR A 65 -12.65 15.73 -11.18
N LEU A 66 -11.83 15.78 -10.13
CA LEU A 66 -11.33 14.58 -9.47
C LEU A 66 -12.31 14.15 -8.39
N LYS A 67 -13.05 13.07 -8.63
CA LYS A 67 -14.08 12.55 -7.70
C LYS A 67 -13.52 12.31 -6.30
N GLY A 68 -14.33 12.65 -5.30
CA GLY A 68 -13.97 12.53 -3.89
C GLY A 68 -13.33 13.76 -3.28
N CYS A 69 -13.32 14.89 -4.02
CA CYS A 69 -12.76 16.15 -3.56
C CYS A 69 -13.80 17.28 -3.44
N GLU A 70 -15.11 16.98 -3.42
CA GLU A 70 -16.15 17.97 -3.19
C GLU A 70 -16.60 18.02 -1.71
N PRO A 71 -16.81 19.26 -1.13
CA PRO A 71 -16.61 20.60 -1.73
C PRO A 71 -15.15 21.04 -1.78
N LEU A 72 -14.31 20.61 -0.90
CA LEU A 72 -12.84 20.71 -0.82
C LEU A 72 -12.39 19.55 0.05
N CYS A 73 -11.31 18.87 -0.32
CA CYS A 73 -10.74 17.85 0.55
C CYS A 73 -10.38 18.47 1.89
N ASP A 74 -10.89 17.93 2.99
CA ASP A 74 -10.33 18.21 4.29
C ASP A 74 -8.83 17.84 4.24
N GLU A 75 -7.97 18.73 4.73
CA GLU A 75 -6.51 18.56 4.69
C GLU A 75 -5.96 18.34 3.25
N CYS A 76 -6.39 19.14 2.28
CA CYS A 76 -5.96 19.01 0.90
C CYS A 76 -4.44 19.26 0.74
N PRO A 77 -3.62 18.25 0.35
CA PRO A 77 -2.19 18.43 0.24
C PRO A 77 -1.79 19.43 -0.86
N LEU A 78 -2.59 19.56 -1.91
CA LEU A 78 -2.38 20.56 -2.96
C LEU A 78 -2.49 21.97 -2.42
N VAL A 79 -3.55 22.28 -1.65
CA VAL A 79 -3.73 23.59 -0.99
C VAL A 79 -2.59 23.85 -0.03
N GLY A 80 -2.27 22.88 0.83
CA GLY A 80 -1.16 23.01 1.78
C GLY A 80 0.19 23.27 1.11
N ALA A 81 0.47 22.64 -0.04
CA ALA A 81 1.70 22.86 -0.80
C ALA A 81 1.77 24.26 -1.41
N ILE A 82 0.62 24.80 -1.88
CA ILE A 82 0.55 26.16 -2.42
C ILE A 82 0.78 27.20 -1.30
N GLU A 83 0.07 27.07 -0.19
CA GLU A 83 0.06 28.06 0.90
C GLU A 83 1.38 28.05 1.70
N LYS A 84 1.86 26.86 2.07
CA LYS A 84 3.08 26.73 2.88
C LYS A 84 4.36 26.72 2.04
N GLY A 85 4.24 26.51 0.73
CA GLY A 85 5.38 26.39 -0.16
C GLY A 85 6.32 25.23 0.18
N SER A 86 5.83 24.20 0.87
CA SER A 86 6.58 23.00 1.27
C SER A 86 5.83 21.74 0.89
N THR A 87 6.55 20.64 0.73
CA THR A 87 5.96 19.33 0.45
C THR A 87 4.92 18.97 1.52
N GLN A 88 3.76 18.54 1.08
CA GLN A 88 2.69 18.03 1.95
C GLN A 88 2.46 16.56 1.67
N VAL A 89 2.22 15.80 2.73
CA VAL A 89 1.93 14.36 2.65
C VAL A 89 0.67 14.09 3.46
N VAL A 90 -0.32 13.49 2.83
CA VAL A 90 -1.60 13.12 3.49
C VAL A 90 -1.94 11.68 3.13
N GLU A 91 -2.29 10.89 4.11
CA GLU A 91 -2.80 9.54 3.91
C GLU A 91 -4.32 9.54 3.91
N LYS A 92 -4.92 8.91 2.91
CA LYS A 92 -6.38 8.78 2.82
C LYS A 92 -6.84 7.49 2.16
N TRP A 93 -8.09 7.13 2.38
CA TRP A 93 -8.74 6.08 1.63
C TRP A 93 -9.02 6.51 0.19
N MET A 94 -8.75 5.63 -0.74
CA MET A 94 -9.00 5.81 -2.17
C MET A 94 -10.03 4.80 -2.67
N ASP A 95 -11.02 5.27 -3.41
CA ASP A 95 -11.97 4.42 -4.10
C ASP A 95 -11.45 4.10 -5.52
N VAL A 96 -10.77 2.96 -5.67
CA VAL A 96 -10.21 2.54 -6.96
C VAL A 96 -11.26 1.76 -7.75
N PRO A 97 -11.55 2.11 -9.01
CA PRO A 97 -12.54 1.42 -9.82
C PRO A 97 -12.25 -0.08 -9.93
N GLY A 98 -13.28 -0.91 -9.71
CA GLY A 98 -13.16 -2.38 -9.83
C GLY A 98 -12.37 -3.06 -8.73
N SER A 99 -12.02 -2.38 -7.64
CA SER A 99 -11.32 -2.97 -6.49
C SER A 99 -11.91 -2.49 -5.16
N GLU A 100 -11.49 -3.14 -4.06
CA GLU A 100 -11.77 -2.66 -2.72
C GLU A 100 -11.10 -1.30 -2.46
N ARG A 101 -11.61 -0.54 -1.50
CA ARG A 101 -10.96 0.69 -1.02
C ARG A 101 -9.52 0.42 -0.62
N ARG A 102 -8.63 1.30 -1.02
CA ARG A 102 -7.20 1.19 -0.77
C ARG A 102 -6.68 2.39 0.01
N TRP A 103 -5.72 2.15 0.87
CA TRP A 103 -4.97 3.23 1.50
C TRP A 103 -4.01 3.84 0.50
N GLY A 104 -4.03 5.15 0.38
CA GLY A 104 -3.11 5.92 -0.44
C GLY A 104 -2.43 7.03 0.35
N GLU A 105 -1.16 7.22 0.07
CA GLU A 105 -0.40 8.37 0.49
C GLU A 105 -0.34 9.35 -0.68
N VAL A 106 -0.89 10.54 -0.49
CA VAL A 106 -0.89 11.62 -1.48
C VAL A 106 0.20 12.61 -1.10
N GLN A 107 1.18 12.75 -1.98
CA GLN A 107 2.30 13.67 -1.82
C GLN A 107 2.16 14.82 -2.81
N ALA A 108 2.25 16.07 -2.33
CA ALA A 108 2.18 17.29 -3.11
C ALA A 108 3.48 18.08 -2.99
N TYR A 109 4.14 18.29 -4.12
CA TYR A 109 5.46 18.93 -4.23
C TYR A 109 5.32 20.29 -4.91
N PRO A 110 5.59 21.42 -4.23
CA PRO A 110 5.56 22.72 -4.84
C PRO A 110 6.74 22.91 -5.82
N VAL A 111 6.42 23.33 -7.03
CA VAL A 111 7.40 23.74 -8.05
C VAL A 111 7.50 25.27 -8.01
N ARG A 112 8.71 25.79 -7.94
CA ARG A 112 8.96 27.22 -7.83
C ARG A 112 9.48 27.80 -9.15
N ASP A 113 9.06 29.01 -9.44
CA ASP A 113 9.60 29.82 -10.54
C ASP A 113 10.98 30.43 -10.20
N GLN A 114 11.52 31.19 -11.14
CA GLN A 114 12.79 31.89 -10.96
C GLN A 114 12.75 32.91 -9.81
N ASN A 115 11.58 33.42 -9.46
CA ASN A 115 11.35 34.36 -8.37
C ASN A 115 11.07 33.65 -7.02
N LYS A 116 11.26 32.34 -6.96
CA LYS A 116 11.01 31.47 -5.80
C LYS A 116 9.51 31.38 -5.38
N ASN A 117 8.59 31.88 -6.18
CA ASN A 117 7.16 31.71 -5.95
C ASN A 117 6.71 30.32 -6.40
N VAL A 118 5.76 29.72 -5.72
CA VAL A 118 5.13 28.48 -6.18
C VAL A 118 4.40 28.77 -7.48
N SER A 119 4.80 28.14 -8.58
CA SER A 119 4.18 28.28 -9.90
C SER A 119 3.27 27.13 -10.26
N ALA A 120 3.59 25.94 -9.74
CA ALA A 120 2.81 24.72 -9.94
C ALA A 120 3.02 23.78 -8.75
N VAL A 121 2.21 22.73 -8.69
CA VAL A 121 2.35 21.63 -7.71
C VAL A 121 2.28 20.31 -8.45
N ILE A 122 3.22 19.43 -8.16
CA ILE A 122 3.21 18.05 -8.61
C ILE A 122 2.53 17.20 -7.52
N VAL A 123 1.54 16.40 -7.90
CA VAL A 123 0.85 15.47 -6.99
C VAL A 123 1.11 14.04 -7.44
N ILE A 124 1.58 13.21 -6.51
CA ILE A 124 1.81 11.78 -6.72
C ILE A 124 1.01 11.00 -5.67
N VAL A 125 0.42 9.89 -6.07
CA VAL A 125 -0.37 9.04 -5.16
C VAL A 125 0.27 7.65 -5.09
N PHE A 126 0.71 7.26 -3.91
CA PHE A 126 1.29 5.93 -3.66
C PHE A 126 0.25 5.03 -2.97
N GLU A 127 0.09 3.81 -3.44
CA GLU A 127 -0.71 2.83 -2.75
C GLU A 127 0.09 2.23 -1.58
N THR A 128 -0.42 2.37 -0.36
CA THR A 128 0.26 1.91 0.87
C THR A 128 -0.49 0.78 1.58
N THR A 129 -1.55 0.24 0.97
CA THR A 129 -2.42 -0.79 1.57
C THR A 129 -1.66 -2.02 2.06
N ALA A 130 -0.72 -2.53 1.26
CA ALA A 130 0.07 -3.71 1.62
C ALA A 130 0.97 -3.43 2.83
N ASN A 131 1.65 -2.28 2.84
CA ASN A 131 2.54 -1.88 3.93
C ASN A 131 1.77 -1.65 5.24
N LYS A 132 0.58 -1.04 5.16
CA LYS A 132 -0.26 -0.84 6.35
C LYS A 132 -0.82 -2.15 6.90
N ARG A 133 -1.22 -3.07 6.03
CA ARG A 133 -1.66 -4.40 6.46
C ARG A 133 -0.53 -5.16 7.15
N ALA A 134 0.68 -5.13 6.59
CA ALA A 134 1.85 -5.77 7.20
C ALA A 134 2.20 -5.15 8.57
N LEU A 135 2.21 -3.82 8.67
CA LEU A 135 2.48 -3.12 9.92
C LEU A 135 1.41 -3.42 11.00
N GLN A 136 0.14 -3.47 10.61
CA GLN A 136 -0.95 -3.81 11.53
C GLN A 136 -0.83 -5.24 12.03
N GLN A 137 -0.48 -6.19 11.15
CA GLN A 137 -0.24 -7.58 11.53
C GLN A 137 0.92 -7.68 12.51
N GLN A 138 2.01 -6.96 12.26
CA GLN A 138 3.16 -6.92 13.18
C GLN A 138 2.79 -6.36 14.56
N LYS A 139 2.00 -5.28 14.61
CA LYS A 139 1.50 -4.72 15.88
C LYS A 139 0.64 -5.71 16.63
N ASN A 140 -0.34 -6.32 15.95
CA ASN A 140 -1.22 -7.31 16.56
C ASN A 140 -0.43 -8.50 17.14
N TYR A 141 0.62 -8.94 16.42
CA TYR A 141 1.50 -10.00 16.91
C TYR A 141 2.30 -9.57 18.14
N SER A 142 2.84 -8.35 18.15
CA SER A 142 3.57 -7.80 19.29
C SER A 142 2.68 -7.68 20.54
N GLU A 143 1.45 -7.17 20.38
CA GLU A 143 0.47 -7.07 21.46
C GLU A 143 0.09 -8.44 22.03
N LEU A 144 -0.06 -9.44 21.16
CA LEU A 144 -0.34 -10.81 21.58
C LEU A 144 0.82 -11.40 22.41
N LEU A 145 2.05 -11.18 21.98
CA LEU A 145 3.25 -11.59 22.74
C LEU A 145 3.33 -10.90 24.10
N GLU A 146 3.06 -9.60 24.16
CA GLU A 146 3.05 -8.87 25.42
C GLU A 146 1.97 -9.39 26.38
N GLN A 147 0.77 -9.69 25.89
CA GLN A 147 -0.29 -10.30 26.71
C GLN A 147 0.13 -11.65 27.25
N GLN A 148 0.79 -12.48 26.45
CA GLN A 148 1.29 -13.79 26.89
C GLN A 148 2.39 -13.65 27.96
N LEU A 149 3.32 -12.72 27.78
CA LEU A 149 4.36 -12.43 28.78
C LEU A 149 3.75 -11.96 30.12
N ARG A 150 2.77 -11.07 30.08
CA ARG A 150 2.05 -10.61 31.29
C ARG A 150 1.31 -11.76 31.96
N SER A 151 0.61 -12.60 31.23
CA SER A 151 -0.13 -13.74 31.79
C SER A 151 0.77 -14.83 32.40
N THR A 152 2.03 -14.92 31.96
CA THR A 152 3.04 -15.79 32.60
C THR A 152 3.67 -15.19 33.83
N MET A 153 3.77 -13.84 33.92
CA MET A 153 4.29 -13.14 35.09
C MET A 153 3.29 -13.05 36.26
N ASP A 154 1.99 -13.02 35.99
CA ASP A 154 0.93 -12.93 37.02
C ASP A 154 0.54 -14.26 37.67
N ARG A 155 1.28 -15.35 37.43
CA ARG A 155 1.10 -16.61 38.16
C ARG A 155 2.17 -16.76 39.27
N PRO A 156 1.86 -16.40 40.54
CA PRO A 156 2.76 -16.69 41.63
C PRO A 156 2.79 -18.21 41.90
N GLY A 157 3.90 -18.82 41.61
CA GLY A 157 4.27 -20.12 42.15
C GLY A 157 3.84 -21.35 41.38
N LYS A 158 4.63 -21.70 40.38
CA LYS A 158 5.15 -23.07 40.15
C LYS A 158 6.27 -23.01 39.12
N THR A 159 7.48 -22.86 39.64
CA THR A 159 8.71 -23.03 38.87
C THR A 159 8.86 -24.52 38.53
N SER A 160 8.59 -24.88 37.30
CA SER A 160 9.22 -26.01 36.67
C SER A 160 9.73 -25.57 35.32
N LEU A 161 11.03 -25.27 35.27
CA LEU A 161 11.80 -25.12 34.04
C LEU A 161 11.81 -26.46 33.32
N GLN A 162 10.88 -26.66 32.42
CA GLN A 162 10.94 -27.69 31.39
C GLN A 162 10.57 -27.07 30.06
N ASN A 163 11.57 -26.95 29.19
CA ASN A 163 11.54 -26.77 27.76
C ASN A 163 10.44 -25.88 27.15
N GLY A 164 10.87 -24.72 26.68
CA GLY A 164 10.28 -23.67 25.90
C GLY A 164 9.15 -23.99 24.89
N ASP A 165 8.03 -24.49 25.34
CA ASP A 165 6.81 -24.57 24.52
C ASP A 165 5.86 -23.44 24.92
N VAL A 166 5.94 -22.33 24.19
CA VAL A 166 4.92 -21.29 24.22
C VAL A 166 3.71 -21.81 23.43
N THR A 167 2.81 -22.50 24.10
CA THR A 167 1.56 -22.97 23.47
C THR A 167 0.68 -21.75 23.16
N LEU A 168 0.69 -21.31 21.91
CA LEU A 168 -0.25 -20.35 21.37
C LEU A 168 -1.67 -20.90 21.45
N SER A 169 -2.50 -20.40 22.35
CA SER A 169 -3.92 -20.77 22.46
C SER A 169 -4.77 -20.11 21.36
N VAL A 170 -4.37 -20.30 20.09
CA VAL A 170 -5.13 -19.81 18.94
C VAL A 170 -6.26 -20.79 18.61
N LYS A 171 -7.52 -20.39 18.73
CA LYS A 171 -8.66 -21.21 18.32
C LYS A 171 -8.81 -21.17 16.79
N LEU A 172 -8.32 -22.21 16.14
CA LEU A 172 -8.54 -22.44 14.71
C LEU A 172 -9.89 -23.19 14.53
N SER A 173 -10.64 -22.84 13.49
CA SER A 173 -11.75 -23.66 13.06
C SER A 173 -11.25 -24.99 12.48
N ARG A 174 -12.10 -26.00 12.43
CA ARG A 174 -11.74 -27.31 11.86
C ARG A 174 -11.13 -27.15 10.46
N ARG A 175 -11.72 -26.28 9.63
CA ARG A 175 -11.26 -26.05 8.26
C ARG A 175 -9.91 -25.34 8.19
N GLU A 176 -9.68 -24.40 9.08
CA GLU A 176 -8.37 -23.72 9.18
C GLU A 176 -7.28 -24.69 9.65
N SER A 177 -7.60 -25.60 10.58
CA SER A 177 -6.64 -26.64 11.01
C SER A 177 -6.29 -27.60 9.87
N GLU A 178 -7.27 -28.04 9.08
CA GLU A 178 -7.06 -28.89 7.91
C GLU A 178 -6.15 -28.19 6.87
N VAL A 179 -6.42 -26.91 6.60
CA VAL A 179 -5.60 -26.10 5.68
C VAL A 179 -4.19 -25.88 6.24
N LEU A 180 -4.06 -25.58 7.53
CA LEU A 180 -2.75 -25.37 8.17
C LEU A 180 -1.88 -26.64 8.09
N ARG A 181 -2.44 -27.82 8.33
CA ARG A 181 -1.74 -29.09 8.18
C ARG A 181 -1.18 -29.25 6.77
N LEU A 182 -1.99 -29.06 5.73
CA LEU A 182 -1.56 -29.17 4.34
C LEU A 182 -0.52 -28.08 3.96
N VAL A 183 -0.61 -26.90 4.59
CA VAL A 183 0.41 -25.86 4.47
C VAL A 183 1.74 -26.32 5.04
N THR A 184 1.78 -26.98 6.20
CA THR A 184 3.02 -27.51 6.81
C THR A 184 3.60 -28.66 6.02
N GLU A 185 2.76 -29.47 5.37
CA GLU A 185 3.17 -30.53 4.46
C GLU A 185 3.70 -30.03 3.10
N GLY A 186 3.64 -28.70 2.84
CA GLY A 186 4.19 -28.09 1.65
C GLY A 186 3.23 -28.01 0.44
N TYR A 187 1.96 -28.37 0.57
CA TYR A 187 0.98 -28.32 -0.52
C TYR A 187 0.71 -26.90 -0.99
N THR A 188 0.68 -26.65 -2.29
CA THR A 188 0.23 -25.37 -2.87
C THR A 188 -1.28 -25.15 -2.68
N ASN A 189 -1.77 -23.91 -2.83
CA ASN A 189 -3.19 -23.63 -2.70
C ASN A 189 -4.07 -24.41 -3.70
N VAL A 190 -3.54 -24.75 -4.88
CA VAL A 190 -4.24 -25.57 -5.88
C VAL A 190 -4.35 -27.00 -5.39
N GLN A 191 -3.27 -27.58 -4.91
CA GLN A 191 -3.25 -28.94 -4.37
C GLN A 191 -4.13 -29.06 -3.11
N ILE A 192 -4.13 -28.06 -2.23
CA ILE A 192 -5.03 -28.01 -1.06
C ILE A 192 -6.50 -27.97 -1.52
N ALA A 193 -6.80 -27.22 -2.56
CA ALA A 193 -8.14 -27.14 -3.14
C ALA A 193 -8.63 -28.51 -3.64
N GLU A 194 -7.76 -29.24 -4.32
CA GLU A 194 -8.04 -30.61 -4.78
C GLU A 194 -8.25 -31.57 -3.63
N VAL A 195 -7.34 -31.60 -2.64
CA VAL A 195 -7.44 -32.47 -1.46
C VAL A 195 -8.71 -32.20 -0.65
N LEU A 196 -9.07 -30.93 -0.49
CA LEU A 196 -10.20 -30.52 0.33
C LEU A 196 -11.51 -30.36 -0.45
N ASN A 197 -11.49 -30.62 -1.76
CA ASN A 197 -12.62 -30.47 -2.68
C ASN A 197 -13.34 -29.11 -2.59
N ILE A 198 -12.56 -28.02 -2.66
CA ILE A 198 -13.02 -26.62 -2.65
C ILE A 198 -12.29 -25.81 -3.72
N SER A 199 -12.70 -24.56 -3.96
CA SER A 199 -12.00 -23.71 -4.92
C SER A 199 -10.64 -23.22 -4.38
N ALA A 200 -9.67 -23.02 -5.27
CA ALA A 200 -8.39 -22.41 -4.90
C ALA A 200 -8.55 -20.99 -4.29
N HIS A 201 -9.61 -20.27 -4.69
CA HIS A 201 -9.98 -18.98 -4.11
C HIS A 201 -10.42 -19.14 -2.64
N THR A 202 -11.21 -20.17 -2.34
CA THR A 202 -11.63 -20.49 -0.96
C THR A 202 -10.42 -20.85 -0.09
N VAL A 203 -9.48 -21.64 -0.63
CA VAL A 203 -8.21 -21.94 0.07
C VAL A 203 -7.43 -20.68 0.37
N LYS A 204 -7.30 -19.77 -0.61
CA LYS A 204 -6.62 -18.48 -0.40
C LYS A 204 -7.25 -17.66 0.73
N SER A 205 -8.58 -17.68 0.83
CA SER A 205 -9.31 -17.00 1.91
C SER A 205 -9.01 -17.63 3.28
N HIS A 206 -8.98 -18.97 3.36
CA HIS A 206 -8.62 -19.69 4.60
C HIS A 206 -7.15 -19.43 4.99
N VAL A 207 -6.22 -19.42 4.04
CA VAL A 207 -4.82 -19.11 4.29
C VAL A 207 -4.64 -17.68 4.81
N ASN A 208 -5.36 -16.71 4.24
CA ASN A 208 -5.33 -15.33 4.74
C ASN A 208 -5.91 -15.23 6.16
N SER A 209 -7.01 -15.94 6.45
CA SER A 209 -7.59 -16.00 7.79
C SER A 209 -6.61 -16.63 8.79
N LEU A 210 -5.92 -17.70 8.39
CA LEU A 210 -4.88 -18.36 9.18
C LEU A 210 -3.72 -17.40 9.51
N PHE A 211 -3.19 -16.68 8.50
CA PHE A 211 -2.11 -15.73 8.71
C PHE A 211 -2.51 -14.64 9.71
N ASN A 212 -3.73 -14.12 9.57
CA ASN A 212 -4.27 -13.14 10.52
C ASN A 212 -4.40 -13.69 11.94
N LYS A 213 -4.91 -14.92 12.11
CA LYS A 213 -5.10 -15.56 13.43
C LYS A 213 -3.77 -15.94 14.08
N LEU A 214 -2.82 -16.43 13.28
CA LEU A 214 -1.50 -16.83 13.75
C LEU A 214 -0.54 -15.64 13.90
N GLY A 215 -0.89 -14.45 13.40
CA GLY A 215 -0.05 -13.25 13.43
C GLY A 215 1.20 -13.38 12.55
N VAL A 216 1.13 -14.15 11.45
CA VAL A 216 2.25 -14.39 10.53
C VAL A 216 2.01 -13.71 9.18
N ASN A 217 3.10 -13.39 8.48
CA ASN A 217 3.05 -12.64 7.23
C ASN A 217 3.19 -13.51 5.98
N ASP A 218 3.72 -14.71 6.13
CA ASP A 218 3.96 -15.61 5.02
C ASP A 218 3.75 -17.08 5.41
N ARG A 219 3.73 -17.91 4.36
CA ARG A 219 3.48 -19.35 4.46
C ARG A 219 4.57 -20.08 5.26
N THR A 220 5.82 -19.67 5.12
CA THR A 220 6.95 -20.28 5.81
C THR A 220 6.85 -20.04 7.31
N GLN A 221 6.52 -18.80 7.72
CA GLN A 221 6.29 -18.47 9.12
C GLN A 221 5.11 -19.25 9.70
N ALA A 222 4.01 -19.41 8.95
CA ALA A 222 2.87 -20.22 9.37
C ALA A 222 3.25 -21.68 9.60
N ALA A 223 4.01 -22.29 8.69
CA ALA A 223 4.46 -23.65 8.79
C ALA A 223 5.42 -23.87 9.98
N VAL A 224 6.39 -22.97 10.17
CA VAL A 224 7.33 -23.02 11.30
C VAL A 224 6.59 -22.87 12.64
N LEU A 225 5.65 -21.93 12.72
CA LEU A 225 4.88 -21.69 13.93
C LEU A 225 3.99 -22.90 14.27
N ALA A 226 3.35 -23.50 13.26
CA ALA A 226 2.51 -24.70 13.43
C ALA A 226 3.32 -25.91 13.91
N ALA A 227 4.49 -26.13 13.35
CA ALA A 227 5.39 -27.19 13.76
C ALA A 227 5.90 -27.02 15.20
N ARG A 228 6.21 -25.78 15.63
CA ARG A 228 6.69 -25.47 16.99
C ARG A 228 5.61 -25.63 18.07
N ASN A 229 4.36 -25.34 17.74
CA ASN A 229 3.25 -25.32 18.71
C ASN A 229 2.34 -26.56 18.64
N HIS A 230 2.75 -27.61 17.93
CA HIS A 230 2.01 -28.86 17.77
C HIS A 230 0.54 -28.64 17.33
N PHE A 231 0.28 -27.66 16.45
CA PHE A 231 -1.04 -27.44 15.85
C PHE A 231 -1.41 -28.52 14.82
N VAL A 232 -0.45 -29.32 14.42
CA VAL A 232 -0.56 -30.41 13.43
C VAL A 232 0.30 -31.58 13.84
#